data_b5a3835a7e3b036eb179f961796fd20d
#
_entry.id   b5a3835a7e3b036eb179f961796fd20d
#
_cell.length_a   1.000
_cell.length_b   1.000
_cell.length_c   1.000
_cell.angle_alpha   90.00
_cell.angle_beta   90.00
_cell.angle_gamma   90.00
#
_symmetry.space_group_name_H-M   'P 1'
#
loop_
_entity.id
_entity.type
_entity.pdbx_description
1 polymer ?
#
loop_
_entity_poly.entity_id
_entity_poly.type
_entity_poly.pdbx_seq_one_letter_code
_entity_poly.pdbx_strand_id
1 'polypeptide(L)'
;MKQAEYQISLFDGDHKLTIDKPIRLIELFAGYGSQALALKYLGANFEHWKICEWAVKSIQAYKDLHFGDDNTDYSAAKTQDEVINYLYSKGISANYNEPMTIDQIKRLGEEKQRVIYNNLIATHNLVSVCNCHASDLEISDTDKYTYIMTYSFPCQDLSSAGKGLGMGKGSGTRSGLLWEVERILDECNGNLPQILLMENVPEVIGTNNSEHFSQWVAKLDSLGYKSKWEILNAKDYGVPQNRARCFMVSWLGNYYYDFPTPIKLENRLKDVLETNVDEKY
;
A
#
# COMPACT_ATOMS: atom_id res chain seq x y z
N MET A 1 -18.17 -16.26 -15.44
CA MET A 1 -19.08 -16.15 -14.28
C MET A 1 -19.41 -14.68 -14.10
N LYS A 2 -20.69 -14.37 -13.89
CA LYS A 2 -21.15 -12.99 -13.87
C LYS A 2 -20.61 -12.28 -12.62
N GLN A 3 -19.82 -11.24 -12.82
CA GLN A 3 -19.31 -10.31 -11.80
C GLN A 3 -20.42 -9.78 -10.85
N ALA A 4 -21.69 -9.91 -11.28
CA ALA A 4 -22.88 -9.43 -10.58
C ALA A 4 -23.30 -10.29 -9.35
N GLU A 5 -22.86 -11.53 -9.23
CA GLU A 5 -23.40 -12.42 -8.18
C GLU A 5 -22.67 -12.29 -6.82
N TYR A 6 -21.45 -11.72 -6.79
CA TYR A 6 -20.70 -11.50 -5.56
C TYR A 6 -20.69 -10.04 -5.07
N GLN A 7 -21.12 -9.11 -5.92
CA GLN A 7 -21.20 -7.68 -5.57
C GLN A 7 -22.53 -7.28 -4.92
N ILE A 8 -23.44 -8.21 -4.75
CA ILE A 8 -24.67 -7.92 -4.01
C ILE A 8 -24.29 -7.90 -2.53
N SER A 9 -23.78 -6.76 -2.08
CA SER A 9 -24.01 -6.35 -0.72
C SER A 9 -25.53 -6.30 -0.56
N LEU A 10 -26.08 -7.25 0.14
CA LEU A 10 -27.52 -7.36 0.37
C LEU A 10 -28.12 -6.16 1.12
N PHE A 11 -27.30 -5.20 1.50
CA PHE A 11 -27.69 -3.94 2.14
C PHE A 11 -26.73 -2.84 1.74
N ASP A 12 -27.12 -2.03 0.77
CA ASP A 12 -26.58 -0.68 0.68
C ASP A 12 -26.83 -0.01 2.04
N GLY A 13 -25.79 0.59 2.60
CA GLY A 13 -25.93 1.34 3.85
C GLY A 13 -26.87 2.52 3.65
N ASP A 14 -27.44 3.04 4.74
CA ASP A 14 -28.38 4.15 4.70
C ASP A 14 -27.76 5.47 4.21
N HIS A 15 -26.42 5.58 4.31
CA HIS A 15 -25.67 6.80 3.98
C HIS A 15 -24.46 6.50 3.12
N LYS A 16 -24.14 7.42 2.20
CA LYS A 16 -22.90 7.34 1.42
C LYS A 16 -21.69 7.41 2.37
N LEU A 17 -20.68 6.58 2.09
CA LEU A 17 -19.42 6.62 2.83
C LEU A 17 -18.78 8.01 2.70
N THR A 18 -18.62 8.69 3.82
CA THR A 18 -17.92 9.98 3.95
C THR A 18 -16.83 9.88 5.00
N ILE A 19 -15.81 10.72 4.88
CA ILE A 19 -14.70 10.79 5.82
C ILE A 19 -14.68 12.20 6.39
N ASP A 20 -15.21 12.34 7.61
CA ASP A 20 -15.38 13.64 8.27
C ASP A 20 -14.27 13.91 9.29
N LYS A 21 -13.47 12.91 9.64
CA LYS A 21 -12.37 13.00 10.61
C LYS A 21 -11.03 13.11 9.88
N PRO A 22 -9.99 13.68 10.54
CA PRO A 22 -8.63 13.60 10.02
C PRO A 22 -8.24 12.14 9.77
N ILE A 23 -7.51 11.91 8.70
CA ILE A 23 -7.11 10.58 8.26
C ILE A 23 -5.74 10.23 8.84
N ARG A 24 -5.60 9.03 9.39
CA ARG A 24 -4.34 8.36 9.64
C ARG A 24 -4.11 7.30 8.57
N LEU A 25 -3.19 7.60 7.66
CA LEU A 25 -2.89 6.73 6.52
C LEU A 25 -1.86 5.68 6.91
N ILE A 26 -2.22 4.40 6.70
CA ILE A 26 -1.33 3.25 6.80
C ILE A 26 -1.15 2.70 5.39
N GLU A 27 0.09 2.63 4.90
CA GLU A 27 0.39 2.12 3.56
C GLU A 27 1.23 0.85 3.65
N LEU A 28 0.62 -0.32 3.46
CA LEU A 28 1.35 -1.58 3.31
C LEU A 28 1.81 -1.73 1.85
N PHE A 29 3.07 -2.13 1.65
CA PHE A 29 3.70 -2.15 0.32
C PHE A 29 3.73 -0.76 -0.31
N ALA A 30 4.14 0.24 0.46
CA ALA A 30 3.95 1.66 0.16
C ALA A 30 4.60 2.12 -1.16
N GLY A 31 5.68 1.46 -1.61
CA GLY A 31 6.44 1.94 -2.76
C GLY A 31 6.94 3.37 -2.55
N TYR A 32 6.56 4.27 -3.44
CA TYR A 32 6.83 5.71 -3.30
C TYR A 32 5.62 6.52 -2.76
N GLY A 33 4.54 5.85 -2.29
CA GLY A 33 3.40 6.51 -1.64
C GLY A 33 2.40 7.12 -2.62
N SER A 34 1.96 6.38 -3.64
CA SER A 34 0.98 6.89 -4.61
C SER A 34 -0.37 7.22 -3.98
N GLN A 35 -0.78 6.49 -2.95
CA GLN A 35 -2.04 6.73 -2.23
C GLN A 35 -1.95 7.99 -1.37
N ALA A 36 -0.83 8.18 -0.68
CA ALA A 36 -0.55 9.43 0.04
C ALA A 36 -0.55 10.63 -0.90
N LEU A 37 0.08 10.49 -2.07
CA LEU A 37 0.11 11.55 -3.08
C LEU A 37 -1.30 11.88 -3.60
N ALA A 38 -2.14 10.86 -3.79
CA ALA A 38 -3.54 11.05 -4.18
C ALA A 38 -4.32 11.83 -3.12
N LEU A 39 -4.18 11.49 -1.84
CA LEU A 39 -4.80 12.24 -0.74
C LEU A 39 -4.32 13.70 -0.69
N LYS A 40 -3.02 13.92 -0.92
CA LYS A 40 -2.45 15.28 -1.01
C LYS A 40 -3.08 16.08 -2.16
N TYR A 41 -3.24 15.51 -3.34
CA TYR A 41 -3.88 16.18 -4.48
C TYR A 41 -5.36 16.45 -4.25
N LEU A 42 -6.05 15.61 -3.48
CA LEU A 42 -7.44 15.84 -3.08
C LEU A 42 -7.57 16.91 -1.98
N GLY A 43 -6.48 17.40 -1.42
CA GLY A 43 -6.50 18.34 -0.29
C GLY A 43 -7.05 17.71 0.99
N ALA A 44 -6.93 16.40 1.14
CA ALA A 44 -7.41 15.69 2.31
C ALA A 44 -6.59 16.09 3.57
N ASN A 45 -7.27 16.18 4.71
CA ASN A 45 -6.59 16.34 6.00
C ASN A 45 -6.11 14.96 6.48
N PHE A 46 -4.83 14.67 6.27
CA PHE A 46 -4.26 13.38 6.64
C PHE A 46 -2.82 13.49 7.17
N GLU A 47 -2.42 12.48 7.92
CA GLU A 47 -1.04 12.25 8.35
C GLU A 47 -0.54 10.89 7.84
N HIS A 48 0.73 10.81 7.49
CA HIS A 48 1.43 9.56 7.20
C HIS A 48 1.67 8.83 8.54
N TRP A 49 0.75 7.92 8.88
CA TRP A 49 0.75 7.29 10.19
C TRP A 49 1.78 6.17 10.30
N LYS A 50 1.71 5.19 9.43
CA LYS A 50 2.66 4.07 9.33
C LYS A 50 2.81 3.65 7.88
N ILE A 51 3.99 3.19 7.49
CA ILE A 51 4.20 2.54 6.20
C ILE A 51 4.94 1.22 6.36
N CYS A 52 4.76 0.29 5.43
CA CYS A 52 5.60 -0.88 5.23
C CYS A 52 6.20 -0.80 3.82
N GLU A 53 7.48 -0.48 3.74
CA GLU A 53 8.26 -0.53 2.50
C GLU A 53 9.68 -0.97 2.84
N TRP A 54 10.14 -2.04 2.22
CA TRP A 54 11.42 -2.66 2.56
C TRP A 54 12.56 -2.36 1.59
N ALA A 55 12.23 -1.91 0.36
CA ALA A 55 13.22 -1.66 -0.67
C ALA A 55 13.89 -0.29 -0.49
N VAL A 56 15.19 -0.27 -0.32
CA VAL A 56 15.98 0.94 -0.03
C VAL A 56 15.70 2.08 -1.02
N LYS A 57 15.55 1.77 -2.32
CA LYS A 57 15.26 2.80 -3.33
C LYS A 57 13.87 3.40 -3.19
N SER A 58 12.86 2.58 -2.86
CA SER A 58 11.50 3.04 -2.61
C SER A 58 11.42 3.83 -1.31
N ILE A 59 12.11 3.40 -0.25
CA ILE A 59 12.23 4.14 1.01
C ILE A 59 12.75 5.55 0.76
N GLN A 60 13.83 5.67 -0.04
CA GLN A 60 14.38 6.98 -0.41
C GLN A 60 13.36 7.81 -1.18
N ALA A 61 12.74 7.24 -2.22
CA ALA A 61 11.75 7.95 -3.04
C ALA A 61 10.54 8.40 -2.21
N TYR A 62 10.05 7.56 -1.29
CA TYR A 62 8.96 7.92 -0.39
C TYR A 62 9.34 9.12 0.49
N LYS A 63 10.52 9.06 1.11
CA LYS A 63 11.03 10.15 1.95
C LYS A 63 11.16 11.45 1.17
N ASP A 64 11.74 11.41 -0.03
CA ASP A 64 11.94 12.61 -0.85
C ASP A 64 10.61 13.25 -1.29
N LEU A 65 9.61 12.44 -1.66
CA LEU A 65 8.31 12.92 -2.13
C LEU A 65 7.42 13.48 -1.02
N HIS A 66 7.47 12.90 0.17
CA HIS A 66 6.51 13.20 1.23
C HIS A 66 7.12 13.92 2.42
N PHE A 67 8.42 13.80 2.63
CA PHE A 67 9.16 14.35 3.78
C PHE A 67 10.44 15.07 3.34
N GLY A 68 10.46 15.64 2.12
CA GLY A 68 11.64 16.28 1.54
C GLY A 68 12.27 17.35 2.41
N ASP A 69 11.46 18.08 3.17
CA ASP A 69 11.90 19.16 4.06
C ASP A 69 12.43 18.68 5.42
N ASP A 70 12.21 17.40 5.77
CA ASP A 70 12.76 16.85 7.01
C ASP A 70 14.23 16.46 6.83
N ASN A 71 15.13 17.27 7.37
CA ASN A 71 16.57 17.06 7.38
C ASN A 71 17.10 16.65 8.76
N THR A 72 16.23 16.13 9.62
CA THR A 72 16.61 15.70 10.97
C THR A 72 17.56 14.50 10.93
N ASP A 73 18.68 14.59 11.62
CA ASP A 73 19.56 13.44 11.81
C ASP A 73 19.14 12.61 13.02
N TYR A 74 18.23 11.68 12.79
CA TYR A 74 17.75 10.74 13.81
C TYR A 74 18.82 9.74 14.26
N SER A 75 19.93 9.61 13.50
CA SER A 75 21.04 8.73 13.81
C SER A 75 22.15 9.38 14.63
N ALA A 76 22.07 10.70 14.91
CA ALA A 76 23.15 11.48 15.55
C ALA A 76 23.62 10.89 16.88
N ALA A 77 22.71 10.36 17.71
CA ALA A 77 23.05 9.73 18.99
C ALA A 77 23.32 8.22 18.91
N LYS A 78 23.36 7.66 17.68
CA LYS A 78 23.56 6.22 17.46
C LYS A 78 24.99 5.91 17.06
N THR A 79 25.53 4.85 17.67
CA THR A 79 26.78 4.26 17.18
C THR A 79 26.56 3.61 15.82
N GLN A 80 27.65 3.39 15.10
CA GLN A 80 27.60 2.73 13.79
C GLN A 80 27.04 1.31 13.88
N ASP A 81 27.40 0.57 14.92
CA ASP A 81 26.91 -0.80 15.14
C ASP A 81 25.40 -0.81 15.47
N GLU A 82 24.90 0.18 16.22
CA GLU A 82 23.44 0.31 16.47
C GLU A 82 22.68 0.54 15.16
N VAL A 83 23.19 1.42 14.28
CA VAL A 83 22.58 1.68 12.97
C VAL A 83 22.56 0.41 12.12
N ILE A 84 23.69 -0.28 11.99
CA ILE A 84 23.79 -1.53 11.22
C ILE A 84 22.83 -2.59 11.75
N ASN A 85 22.83 -2.81 13.07
CA ASN A 85 21.96 -3.80 13.71
C ASN A 85 20.48 -3.47 13.56
N TYR A 86 20.13 -2.19 13.64
CA TYR A 86 18.76 -1.74 13.38
C TYR A 86 18.33 -2.06 11.95
N LEU A 87 19.11 -1.66 10.94
CA LEU A 87 18.81 -1.91 9.54
C LEU A 87 18.69 -3.42 9.25
N TYR A 88 19.59 -4.22 9.83
CA TYR A 88 19.54 -5.67 9.70
C TYR A 88 18.30 -6.28 10.34
N SER A 89 17.95 -5.87 11.56
CA SER A 89 16.76 -6.37 12.28
C SER A 89 15.46 -6.02 11.56
N LYS A 90 15.42 -4.91 10.84
CA LYS A 90 14.26 -4.49 10.05
C LYS A 90 14.11 -5.23 8.72
N GLY A 91 15.18 -5.86 8.21
CA GLY A 91 15.14 -6.66 6.99
C GLY A 91 14.97 -5.82 5.72
N ILE A 92 15.68 -4.69 5.61
CA ILE A 92 15.70 -3.88 4.40
C ILE A 92 16.20 -4.67 3.19
N SER A 93 15.71 -4.35 2.00
CA SER A 93 16.07 -5.05 0.74
C SER A 93 16.69 -4.10 -0.28
N ALA A 94 17.72 -4.58 -0.97
CA ALA A 94 18.32 -3.87 -2.11
C ALA A 94 17.66 -4.20 -3.46
N ASN A 95 16.98 -5.33 -3.55
CA ASN A 95 16.58 -5.93 -4.84
C ASN A 95 15.12 -6.43 -4.89
N TYR A 96 14.31 -6.14 -3.89
CA TYR A 96 12.91 -6.60 -3.73
C TYR A 96 12.72 -8.12 -3.62
N ASN A 97 13.82 -8.92 -3.52
CA ASN A 97 13.72 -10.37 -3.52
C ASN A 97 13.97 -10.96 -2.13
N GLU A 98 14.93 -10.40 -1.43
CA GLU A 98 15.42 -10.91 -0.15
C GLU A 98 15.91 -9.76 0.74
N PRO A 99 15.90 -9.94 2.06
CA PRO A 99 16.52 -9.01 2.99
C PRO A 99 18.03 -8.97 2.77
N MET A 100 18.62 -7.80 3.00
CA MET A 100 20.07 -7.64 2.99
C MET A 100 20.71 -8.38 4.17
N THR A 101 21.81 -9.08 3.89
CA THR A 101 22.68 -9.62 4.93
C THR A 101 23.44 -8.51 5.66
N ILE A 102 23.92 -8.78 6.86
CA ILE A 102 24.72 -7.82 7.63
C ILE A 102 25.96 -7.34 6.87
N ASP A 103 26.60 -8.23 6.08
CA ASP A 103 27.76 -7.87 5.27
C ASP A 103 27.41 -6.97 4.09
N GLN A 104 26.24 -7.17 3.48
CA GLN A 104 25.72 -6.28 2.45
C GLN A 104 25.42 -4.89 3.02
N ILE A 105 24.84 -4.82 4.21
CA ILE A 105 24.57 -3.53 4.90
C ILE A 105 25.90 -2.84 5.21
N LYS A 106 26.90 -3.56 5.76
CA LYS A 106 28.22 -3.00 6.04
C LYS A 106 28.91 -2.42 4.79
N ARG A 107 28.74 -3.07 3.63
CA ARG A 107 29.29 -2.58 2.34
C ARG A 107 28.65 -1.30 1.80
N LEU A 108 27.49 -0.89 2.30
CA LEU A 108 26.88 0.39 1.90
C LEU A 108 27.71 1.60 2.30
N GLY A 109 28.50 1.47 3.37
CA GLY A 109 29.25 2.56 4.00
C GLY A 109 28.38 3.36 4.97
N GLU A 110 29.04 4.03 5.92
CA GLU A 110 28.40 4.71 7.05
C GLU A 110 27.37 5.74 6.61
N GLU A 111 27.72 6.62 5.67
CA GLU A 111 26.86 7.68 5.18
C GLU A 111 25.50 7.13 4.67
N LYS A 112 25.53 6.12 3.79
CA LYS A 112 24.31 5.51 3.26
C LYS A 112 23.50 4.79 4.32
N GLN A 113 24.16 4.13 5.26
CA GLN A 113 23.47 3.45 6.37
C GLN A 113 22.70 4.45 7.22
N ARG A 114 23.30 5.59 7.56
CA ARG A 114 22.65 6.66 8.33
C ARG A 114 21.51 7.31 7.55
N VAL A 115 21.68 7.53 6.24
CA VAL A 115 20.61 8.03 5.37
C VAL A 115 19.40 7.08 5.39
N ILE A 116 19.63 5.76 5.21
CA ILE A 116 18.53 4.79 5.25
C ILE A 116 17.87 4.76 6.63
N TYR A 117 18.66 4.76 7.70
CA TYR A 117 18.15 4.81 9.08
C TYR A 117 17.23 6.04 9.29
N ASN A 118 17.73 7.23 8.93
CA ASN A 118 16.99 8.47 9.06
C ASN A 118 15.70 8.45 8.26
N ASN A 119 15.73 7.92 7.02
CA ASN A 119 14.54 7.79 6.18
C ASN A 119 13.49 6.87 6.81
N LEU A 120 13.90 5.74 7.42
CA LEU A 120 12.99 4.84 8.10
C LEU A 120 12.29 5.50 9.30
N ILE A 121 13.05 6.25 10.09
CA ILE A 121 12.49 6.95 11.27
C ILE A 121 11.57 8.08 10.84
N ALA A 122 12.02 8.95 9.92
CA ALA A 122 11.24 10.08 9.43
C ALA A 122 9.89 9.68 8.84
N THR A 123 9.83 8.53 8.19
CA THR A 123 8.61 8.04 7.50
C THR A 123 7.78 7.07 8.32
N HIS A 124 8.11 6.85 9.59
CA HIS A 124 7.46 5.86 10.46
C HIS A 124 7.38 4.45 9.81
N ASN A 125 8.48 4.05 9.15
CA ASN A 125 8.49 2.85 8.32
C ASN A 125 8.74 1.58 9.14
N LEU A 126 7.78 0.68 9.12
CA LEU A 126 7.84 -0.65 9.76
C LEU A 126 8.61 -1.67 8.91
N VAL A 127 8.95 -1.32 7.68
CA VAL A 127 9.77 -2.04 6.69
C VAL A 127 9.07 -3.28 6.12
N SER A 128 9.14 -4.42 6.78
CA SER A 128 8.62 -5.67 6.25
C SER A 128 7.22 -5.96 6.76
N VAL A 129 6.28 -6.18 5.86
CA VAL A 129 4.91 -6.60 6.22
C VAL A 129 4.91 -7.94 6.98
N CYS A 130 5.87 -8.82 6.70
CA CYS A 130 6.01 -10.10 7.39
C CYS A 130 6.41 -9.96 8.88
N ASN A 131 7.06 -8.85 9.23
CA ASN A 131 7.52 -8.56 10.59
C ASN A 131 6.64 -7.49 11.28
N CYS A 132 5.67 -6.94 10.56
CA CYS A 132 4.73 -5.97 11.10
C CYS A 132 3.61 -6.69 11.86
N HIS A 133 3.31 -6.25 13.06
CA HIS A 133 2.21 -6.71 13.88
C HIS A 133 1.16 -5.61 14.04
N ALA A 134 -0.07 -5.98 14.40
CA ALA A 134 -1.13 -5.00 14.63
C ALA A 134 -0.78 -3.97 15.71
N SER A 135 0.01 -4.37 16.72
CA SER A 135 0.52 -3.45 17.76
C SER A 135 1.40 -2.33 17.19
N ASP A 136 2.12 -2.59 16.10
CA ASP A 136 2.98 -1.61 15.45
C ASP A 136 2.18 -0.55 14.68
N LEU A 137 0.95 -0.88 14.29
CA LEU A 137 0.05 0.05 13.62
C LEU A 137 -0.51 1.12 14.56
N GLU A 138 -0.48 0.86 15.88
CA GLU A 138 -0.92 1.81 16.91
C GLU A 138 -2.32 2.39 16.62
N ILE A 139 -3.26 1.53 16.17
CA ILE A 139 -4.63 1.95 15.90
C ILE A 139 -5.33 2.17 17.23
N SER A 140 -5.61 3.43 17.52
CA SER A 140 -6.31 3.91 18.71
C SER A 140 -7.12 5.15 18.34
N ASP A 141 -7.86 5.73 19.27
CA ASP A 141 -8.58 7.00 19.04
C ASP A 141 -9.45 7.00 17.75
N THR A 142 -10.10 5.89 17.44
CA THR A 142 -10.98 5.74 16.25
C THR A 142 -12.22 6.63 16.31
N ASP A 143 -12.49 7.19 17.50
CA ASP A 143 -13.48 8.25 17.71
C ASP A 143 -13.00 9.62 17.15
N LYS A 144 -11.69 9.86 17.09
CA LYS A 144 -11.07 11.12 16.62
C LYS A 144 -10.54 11.05 15.20
N TYR A 145 -10.05 9.90 14.78
CA TYR A 145 -9.38 9.69 13.49
C TYR A 145 -10.05 8.59 12.67
N THR A 146 -9.98 8.72 11.35
CA THR A 146 -10.29 7.63 10.43
C THR A 146 -8.99 6.99 9.97
N TYR A 147 -8.77 5.72 10.32
CA TYR A 147 -7.64 4.96 9.80
C TYR A 147 -7.98 4.36 8.44
N ILE A 148 -7.20 4.75 7.44
CA ILE A 148 -7.26 4.15 6.11
C ILE A 148 -6.01 3.30 5.94
N MET A 149 -6.18 2.01 5.67
CA MET A 149 -5.07 1.11 5.35
C MET A 149 -5.11 0.74 3.87
N THR A 150 -4.04 1.06 3.15
CA THR A 150 -3.89 0.69 1.75
C THR A 150 -2.91 -0.47 1.61
N TYR A 151 -3.15 -1.36 0.64
CA TYR A 151 -2.28 -2.51 0.39
C TYR A 151 -2.28 -2.89 -1.10
N SER A 152 -1.13 -2.65 -1.72
CA SER A 152 -0.86 -2.99 -3.12
C SER A 152 0.20 -4.09 -3.17
N PHE A 153 -0.20 -5.30 -2.76
CA PHE A 153 0.71 -6.44 -2.66
C PHE A 153 1.27 -6.86 -4.03
N PRO A 154 2.45 -7.51 -4.09
CA PRO A 154 3.11 -7.83 -5.34
C PRO A 154 2.24 -8.66 -6.31
N CYS A 155 2.17 -8.24 -7.57
CA CYS A 155 1.35 -8.86 -8.62
C CYS A 155 2.12 -9.85 -9.52
N GLN A 156 3.40 -10.07 -9.27
CA GLN A 156 4.30 -10.79 -10.19
C GLN A 156 3.91 -12.25 -10.42
N ASP A 157 3.23 -12.87 -9.45
CA ASP A 157 2.79 -14.26 -9.55
C ASP A 157 1.33 -14.37 -10.03
N LEU A 158 0.60 -13.24 -10.16
CA LEU A 158 -0.78 -13.21 -10.63
C LEU A 158 -0.90 -13.15 -12.14
N SER A 159 0.00 -12.37 -12.79
CA SER A 159 -0.10 -12.09 -14.21
C SER A 159 0.43 -13.25 -15.06
N SER A 160 -0.12 -13.41 -16.26
CA SER A 160 0.36 -14.36 -17.27
C SER A 160 1.78 -14.04 -17.78
N ALA A 161 2.21 -12.76 -17.65
CA ALA A 161 3.58 -12.34 -17.93
C ALA A 161 4.55 -12.71 -16.80
N GLY A 162 4.03 -13.07 -15.63
CA GLY A 162 4.77 -13.63 -14.50
C GLY A 162 4.74 -15.17 -14.53
N LYS A 163 5.02 -15.77 -13.38
CA LYS A 163 5.06 -17.25 -13.28
C LYS A 163 3.67 -17.90 -13.17
N GLY A 164 2.59 -17.10 -13.05
CA GLY A 164 1.22 -17.61 -12.90
C GLY A 164 1.01 -18.53 -11.68
N LEU A 165 1.84 -18.38 -10.64
CA LEU A 165 1.81 -19.24 -9.46
C LEU A 165 0.66 -18.92 -8.50
N GLY A 166 -0.06 -17.81 -8.77
CA GLY A 166 -1.20 -17.37 -7.98
C GLY A 166 -0.85 -16.75 -6.63
N MET A 167 -1.88 -16.56 -5.80
CA MET A 167 -1.78 -15.95 -4.48
C MET A 167 -2.27 -16.89 -3.37
N GLY A 168 -2.13 -18.21 -3.56
CA GLY A 168 -2.57 -19.20 -2.58
C GLY A 168 -1.95 -19.00 -1.20
N LYS A 169 -2.74 -19.22 -0.15
CA LYS A 169 -2.29 -19.16 1.24
C LYS A 169 -1.20 -20.23 1.47
N GLY A 170 -0.05 -19.81 2.01
CA GLY A 170 1.08 -20.71 2.25
C GLY A 170 1.87 -21.10 0.99
N SER A 171 1.58 -20.52 -0.18
CA SER A 171 2.28 -20.83 -1.43
C SER A 171 3.75 -20.40 -1.48
N GLY A 172 4.18 -19.51 -0.57
CA GLY A 172 5.51 -18.88 -0.61
C GLY A 172 5.71 -17.92 -1.78
N THR A 173 4.65 -17.62 -2.55
CA THR A 173 4.70 -16.65 -3.64
C THR A 173 4.70 -15.22 -3.09
N ARG A 174 5.20 -14.26 -3.88
CA ARG A 174 5.13 -12.84 -3.50
C ARG A 174 3.70 -12.33 -3.44
N SER A 175 2.84 -12.80 -4.34
CA SER A 175 1.41 -12.47 -4.32
C SER A 175 0.69 -13.08 -3.11
N GLY A 176 1.24 -14.13 -2.51
CA GLY A 176 0.81 -14.70 -1.24
C GLY A 176 1.00 -13.78 -0.03
N LEU A 177 1.72 -12.66 -0.17
CA LEU A 177 1.83 -11.63 0.88
C LEU A 177 0.50 -10.93 1.19
N LEU A 178 -0.55 -11.13 0.40
CA LEU A 178 -1.91 -10.77 0.79
C LEU A 178 -2.30 -11.37 2.14
N TRP A 179 -1.84 -12.60 2.44
CA TRP A 179 -2.19 -13.29 3.68
C TRP A 179 -1.47 -12.74 4.92
N GLU A 180 -0.42 -11.94 4.72
CA GLU A 180 0.16 -11.15 5.81
C GLU A 180 -0.78 -9.98 6.20
N VAL A 181 -1.51 -9.41 5.25
CA VAL A 181 -2.56 -8.42 5.54
C VAL A 181 -3.67 -9.07 6.36
N GLU A 182 -4.08 -10.31 6.01
CA GLU A 182 -5.05 -11.09 6.80
C GLU A 182 -4.56 -11.26 8.25
N ARG A 183 -3.31 -11.71 8.43
CA ARG A 183 -2.71 -11.91 9.75
C ARG A 183 -2.72 -10.62 10.59
N ILE A 184 -2.31 -9.51 10.00
CA ILE A 184 -2.29 -8.22 10.67
C ILE A 184 -3.71 -7.81 11.10
N LEU A 185 -4.72 -7.97 10.24
CA LEU A 185 -6.11 -7.67 10.57
C LEU A 185 -6.65 -8.57 11.69
N ASP A 186 -6.28 -9.85 11.69
CA ASP A 186 -6.65 -10.77 12.77
C ASP A 186 -6.04 -10.37 14.11
N GLU A 187 -4.79 -9.94 14.11
CA GLU A 187 -4.09 -9.46 15.30
C GLU A 187 -4.68 -8.16 15.88
N CYS A 188 -5.44 -7.38 15.08
CA CYS A 188 -6.05 -6.13 15.53
C CYS A 188 -7.09 -6.32 16.65
N ASN A 189 -7.65 -7.52 16.83
CA ASN A 189 -8.57 -7.84 17.92
C ASN A 189 -9.71 -6.81 18.10
N GLY A 190 -10.28 -6.35 16.97
CA GLY A 190 -11.38 -5.37 16.96
C GLY A 190 -10.94 -3.90 16.77
N ASN A 191 -9.67 -3.57 16.97
CA ASN A 191 -9.14 -2.23 16.64
C ASN A 191 -8.74 -2.16 15.16
N LEU A 192 -9.73 -2.31 14.29
CA LEU A 192 -9.53 -2.40 12.85
C LEU A 192 -9.42 -1.01 12.19
N PRO A 193 -8.65 -0.85 11.09
CA PRO A 193 -8.77 0.33 10.23
C PRO A 193 -10.21 0.45 9.72
N GLN A 194 -10.80 1.65 9.73
CA GLN A 194 -12.18 1.82 9.28
C GLN A 194 -12.36 1.59 7.78
N ILE A 195 -11.33 1.89 7.00
CA ILE A 195 -11.36 1.76 5.53
C ILE A 195 -10.10 1.03 5.08
N LEU A 196 -10.30 0.09 4.17
CA LEU A 196 -9.23 -0.61 3.46
C LEU A 196 -9.30 -0.27 1.97
N LEU A 197 -8.15 -0.06 1.34
CA LEU A 197 -8.05 0.13 -0.11
C LEU A 197 -7.02 -0.83 -0.68
N MET A 198 -7.48 -1.80 -1.45
CA MET A 198 -6.64 -2.68 -2.27
C MET A 198 -6.45 -2.11 -3.67
N GLU A 199 -5.24 -2.17 -4.18
CA GLU A 199 -4.96 -2.01 -5.62
C GLU A 199 -4.14 -3.19 -6.11
N ASN A 200 -4.51 -3.73 -7.27
CA ASN A 200 -3.72 -4.78 -7.93
C ASN A 200 -4.04 -4.84 -9.44
N VAL A 201 -3.39 -5.75 -10.15
CA VAL A 201 -3.69 -6.03 -11.56
C VAL A 201 -5.07 -6.71 -11.69
N PRO A 202 -5.77 -6.58 -12.86
CA PRO A 202 -7.08 -7.20 -13.06
C PRO A 202 -7.11 -8.71 -12.83
N GLU A 203 -5.99 -9.39 -13.04
CA GLU A 203 -5.83 -10.83 -12.84
C GLU A 203 -6.08 -11.30 -11.41
N VAL A 204 -6.06 -10.40 -10.43
CA VAL A 204 -6.37 -10.71 -9.02
C VAL A 204 -7.78 -11.28 -8.87
N ILE A 205 -8.73 -10.82 -9.70
CA ILE A 205 -10.12 -11.34 -9.76
C ILE A 205 -10.33 -12.29 -10.95
N GLY A 206 -9.27 -12.60 -11.69
CA GLY A 206 -9.32 -13.51 -12.84
C GLY A 206 -9.58 -14.96 -12.43
N THR A 207 -9.95 -15.78 -13.41
CA THR A 207 -10.38 -17.19 -13.19
C THR A 207 -9.38 -18.00 -12.34
N ASN A 208 -8.08 -17.78 -12.56
CA ASN A 208 -7.02 -18.53 -11.85
C ASN A 208 -6.88 -18.12 -10.38
N ASN A 209 -7.36 -16.94 -10.01
CA ASN A 209 -7.23 -16.39 -8.66
C ASN A 209 -8.60 -16.22 -7.97
N SER A 210 -9.70 -16.52 -8.65
CA SER A 210 -11.07 -16.25 -8.19
C SER A 210 -11.40 -16.92 -6.85
N GLU A 211 -10.90 -18.14 -6.62
CA GLU A 211 -11.09 -18.84 -5.35
C GLU A 211 -10.41 -18.12 -4.21
N HIS A 212 -9.14 -17.75 -4.36
CA HIS A 212 -8.38 -17.04 -3.33
C HIS A 212 -8.93 -15.63 -3.10
N PHE A 213 -9.37 -14.95 -4.16
CA PHE A 213 -10.03 -13.66 -4.02
C PHE A 213 -11.35 -13.77 -3.24
N SER A 214 -12.14 -14.82 -3.52
CA SER A 214 -13.37 -15.09 -2.77
C SER A 214 -13.10 -15.40 -1.29
N GLN A 215 -12.05 -16.16 -0.99
CA GLN A 215 -11.60 -16.41 0.39
C GLN A 215 -11.23 -15.09 1.09
N TRP A 216 -10.52 -14.20 0.39
CA TRP A 216 -10.17 -12.89 0.92
C TRP A 216 -11.41 -12.02 1.22
N VAL A 217 -12.36 -11.95 0.28
CA VAL A 217 -13.61 -11.21 0.49
C VAL A 217 -14.40 -11.79 1.68
N ALA A 218 -14.52 -13.13 1.76
CA ALA A 218 -15.19 -13.79 2.87
C ALA A 218 -14.49 -13.51 4.22
N LYS A 219 -13.15 -13.40 4.21
CA LYS A 219 -12.39 -13.02 5.40
C LYS A 219 -12.73 -11.59 5.84
N LEU A 220 -12.74 -10.63 4.91
CA LEU A 220 -13.11 -9.26 5.23
C LEU A 220 -14.55 -9.15 5.77
N ASP A 221 -15.48 -9.87 5.16
CA ASP A 221 -16.87 -9.96 5.63
C ASP A 221 -16.94 -10.49 7.07
N SER A 222 -16.17 -11.54 7.39
CA SER A 222 -16.09 -12.10 8.75
C SER A 222 -15.55 -11.13 9.79
N LEU A 223 -14.78 -10.13 9.37
CA LEU A 223 -14.27 -9.03 10.21
C LEU A 223 -15.24 -7.84 10.29
N GLY A 224 -16.38 -7.91 9.58
CA GLY A 224 -17.41 -6.89 9.57
C GLY A 224 -17.27 -5.83 8.48
N TYR A 225 -16.34 -6.01 7.53
CA TYR A 225 -16.21 -5.12 6.40
C TYR A 225 -17.25 -5.43 5.32
N LYS A 226 -17.82 -4.39 4.73
CA LYS A 226 -18.47 -4.43 3.42
C LYS A 226 -17.43 -4.11 2.36
N SER A 227 -17.49 -4.79 1.22
CA SER A 227 -16.47 -4.62 0.17
C SER A 227 -17.10 -4.41 -1.20
N LYS A 228 -16.54 -3.49 -1.98
CA LYS A 228 -16.89 -3.28 -3.39
C LYS A 228 -15.60 -3.17 -4.21
N TRP A 229 -15.57 -3.78 -5.39
CA TRP A 229 -14.39 -3.75 -6.26
C TRP A 229 -14.80 -3.53 -7.71
N GLU A 230 -13.87 -2.91 -8.46
CA GLU A 230 -14.04 -2.60 -9.87
C GLU A 230 -12.70 -2.55 -10.58
N ILE A 231 -12.69 -2.86 -11.86
CA ILE A 231 -11.53 -2.64 -12.71
C ILE A 231 -11.64 -1.26 -13.30
N LEU A 232 -10.73 -0.37 -12.90
CA LEU A 232 -10.65 1.00 -13.39
C LEU A 232 -9.43 1.14 -14.30
N ASN A 233 -9.57 1.93 -15.37
CA ASN A 233 -8.45 2.23 -16.25
C ASN A 233 -8.10 3.72 -16.16
N ALA A 234 -6.84 4.04 -15.92
CA ALA A 234 -6.37 5.41 -15.75
C ALA A 234 -6.81 6.36 -16.87
N LYS A 235 -6.87 5.87 -18.15
CA LYS A 235 -7.35 6.66 -19.29
C LYS A 235 -8.80 7.13 -19.16
N ASP A 236 -9.62 6.39 -18.41
CA ASP A 236 -11.03 6.70 -18.22
C ASP A 236 -11.23 7.70 -17.05
N TYR A 237 -10.13 8.16 -16.46
CA TYR A 237 -10.09 9.13 -15.35
C TYR A 237 -9.11 10.29 -15.61
N GLY A 238 -8.92 10.65 -16.89
CA GLY A 238 -8.16 11.85 -17.29
C GLY A 238 -6.64 11.67 -17.38
N VAL A 239 -6.11 10.47 -17.15
CA VAL A 239 -4.67 10.19 -17.28
C VAL A 239 -4.39 9.54 -18.64
N PRO A 240 -3.47 10.07 -19.48
CA PRO A 240 -3.19 9.54 -20.81
C PRO A 240 -2.34 8.24 -20.75
N GLN A 241 -2.77 7.29 -19.93
CA GLN A 241 -2.12 6.00 -19.73
C GLN A 241 -3.15 4.85 -19.76
N ASN A 242 -2.91 3.87 -20.62
CA ASN A 242 -3.70 2.64 -20.61
C ASN A 242 -3.21 1.72 -19.47
N ARG A 243 -3.77 1.92 -18.26
CA ARG A 243 -3.40 1.18 -17.06
C ARG A 243 -4.65 0.72 -16.33
N ALA A 244 -5.08 -0.50 -16.60
CA ALA A 244 -6.19 -1.12 -15.89
C ALA A 244 -5.70 -1.69 -14.54
N ARG A 245 -6.49 -1.46 -13.48
CA ARG A 245 -6.25 -1.99 -12.13
C ARG A 245 -7.55 -2.37 -11.47
N CYS A 246 -7.51 -3.43 -10.70
CA CYS A 246 -8.57 -3.79 -9.78
C CYS A 246 -8.37 -2.96 -8.50
N PHE A 247 -9.37 -2.15 -8.18
CA PHE A 247 -9.47 -1.48 -6.90
C PHE A 247 -10.57 -2.14 -6.07
N MET A 248 -10.31 -2.36 -4.78
CA MET A 248 -11.32 -2.81 -3.84
C MET A 248 -11.30 -1.86 -2.64
N VAL A 249 -12.46 -1.29 -2.35
CA VAL A 249 -12.69 -0.51 -1.13
C VAL A 249 -13.50 -1.37 -0.18
N SER A 250 -13.01 -1.49 1.06
CA SER A 250 -13.71 -2.20 2.12
C SER A 250 -13.87 -1.26 3.32
N TRP A 251 -15.03 -1.26 3.97
CA TRP A 251 -15.34 -0.32 5.04
C TRP A 251 -16.16 -0.96 6.15
N LEU A 252 -15.98 -0.45 7.36
CA LEU A 252 -16.78 -0.79 8.52
C LEU A 252 -17.98 0.16 8.64
N GLY A 253 -19.09 -0.34 9.17
CA GLY A 253 -20.29 0.46 9.42
C GLY A 253 -21.35 0.37 8.35
N ASN A 254 -22.45 1.10 8.56
CA ASN A 254 -23.65 1.03 7.70
C ASN A 254 -23.62 2.13 6.63
N TYR A 255 -22.66 2.02 5.71
CA TYR A 255 -22.47 2.94 4.58
C TYR A 255 -22.59 2.19 3.25
N TYR A 256 -22.81 2.95 2.16
CA TYR A 256 -22.60 2.47 0.80
C TYR A 256 -21.45 3.26 0.14
N TYR A 257 -20.81 2.65 -0.85
CA TYR A 257 -19.74 3.25 -1.63
C TYR A 257 -19.96 3.00 -3.12
N ASP A 258 -19.77 4.01 -3.96
CA ASP A 258 -19.75 3.91 -5.41
C ASP A 258 -18.44 4.43 -5.96
N PHE A 259 -17.88 3.68 -6.91
CA PHE A 259 -16.72 4.14 -7.67
C PHE A 259 -17.09 5.38 -8.50
N PRO A 260 -16.13 6.28 -8.73
CA PRO A 260 -16.36 7.47 -9.54
C PRO A 260 -16.73 7.08 -10.98
N THR A 261 -17.59 7.87 -11.61
CA THR A 261 -17.93 7.69 -13.01
C THR A 261 -16.74 8.07 -13.92
N PRO A 262 -16.50 7.34 -15.01
CA PRO A 262 -15.48 7.70 -15.99
C PRO A 262 -15.69 9.11 -16.55
N ILE A 263 -14.57 9.77 -16.85
CA ILE A 263 -14.53 11.08 -17.49
C ILE A 263 -13.86 11.00 -18.85
N LYS A 264 -14.22 11.94 -19.74
CA LYS A 264 -13.59 12.01 -21.08
C LYS A 264 -12.10 12.33 -20.92
N LEU A 265 -11.24 11.54 -21.57
CA LEU A 265 -9.82 11.83 -21.68
C LEU A 265 -9.59 13.01 -22.65
N GLU A 266 -9.16 14.14 -22.14
CA GLU A 266 -8.85 15.33 -22.94
C GLU A 266 -7.35 15.46 -23.20
N ASN A 267 -6.52 15.05 -22.21
CA ASN A 267 -5.07 15.11 -22.29
C ASN A 267 -4.49 13.97 -23.14
N ARG A 268 -3.44 14.25 -23.87
CA ARG A 268 -2.63 13.27 -24.61
C ARG A 268 -1.26 13.16 -23.97
N LEU A 269 -0.52 12.08 -24.26
CA LEU A 269 0.84 11.89 -23.76
C LEU A 269 1.73 13.11 -24.03
N LYS A 270 1.63 13.69 -25.22
CA LYS A 270 2.41 14.88 -25.61
C LYS A 270 2.17 16.10 -24.70
N ASP A 271 0.98 16.19 -24.07
CA ASP A 271 0.61 17.34 -23.24
C ASP A 271 1.20 17.25 -21.81
N VAL A 272 1.75 16.08 -21.45
CA VAL A 272 2.42 15.83 -20.18
C VAL A 272 3.93 15.59 -20.31
N LEU A 273 4.46 15.64 -21.54
CA LEU A 273 5.90 15.53 -21.77
C LEU A 273 6.58 16.88 -21.57
N GLU A 274 7.72 16.85 -20.93
CA GLU A 274 8.60 18.02 -20.82
C GLU A 274 9.17 18.37 -22.20
N THR A 275 9.22 19.67 -22.52
CA THR A 275 9.71 20.17 -23.81
C THR A 275 11.20 20.52 -23.80
N ASN A 276 11.78 20.76 -22.62
CA ASN A 276 13.18 21.10 -22.42
C ASN A 276 13.82 20.06 -21.50
N VAL A 277 14.20 18.94 -22.10
CA VAL A 277 14.88 17.85 -21.37
C VAL A 277 16.36 17.90 -21.71
N ASP A 278 17.23 17.75 -20.69
CA ASP A 278 18.69 17.66 -20.86
C ASP A 278 19.02 16.47 -21.78
N GLU A 279 19.95 16.65 -22.75
CA GLU A 279 20.33 15.63 -23.75
C GLU A 279 20.80 14.30 -23.14
N LYS A 280 21.13 14.29 -21.84
CA LYS A 280 21.52 13.06 -21.12
C LYS A 280 20.35 12.14 -20.75
N TYR A 281 19.12 12.57 -20.91
CA TYR A 281 17.88 11.80 -20.68
C TYR A 281 17.21 11.49 -22.03
#